data_a6a1d55efca77aab4b4eac6681539406
#
_entry.id   a6a1d55efca77aab4b4eac6681539406
#
_cell.length_a   1.000
_cell.length_b   1.000
_cell.length_c   1.000
_cell.angle_alpha   90.00
_cell.angle_beta   90.00
_cell.angle_gamma   90.00
#
_symmetry.space_group_name_H-M   'P 1'
#
loop_
_entity.id
_entity.type
_entity.pdbx_description
1 polymer ?
#
loop_
_entity_poly.entity_id
_entity_poly.type
_entity_poly.pdbx_seq_one_letter_code
_entity_poly.pdbx_strand_id
1 'polypeptide(L)'
;MTRPKRALLNIGMRKFCLKGIFLIAAAATLSASALCANPADDGRSPHRLGNQIYVSYDTPWNVSVKQGVRFYPECPDPEVKLDLYYPNEKCKEPKPYPCILVVHGGGWSMGNEKKFGLMASYLASRGYVVASTTYRLRPKYSMEDCAYDVKKSLFWLKKHAAEFGGDPKRVGVVGGSAGGHLTALLAVSANAPKWREIFTDGIDDTVQAAVPMAPITNLDTFSSWGLFPGGNERDRSKELSPMTYVSEKSAPMLILHSKNDPLVPLSESQNIKAAYEKYGAKCDIIVYDSGDHAFWNLRAYNPLQLRSWNDAANFFDKTLKK
;
A
#
# COMPACT_ATOMS: atom_id res chain seq x y z
N MET A 1 5.86 -60.06 37.35
CA MET A 1 6.14 -59.84 38.74
C MET A 1 6.46 -58.37 38.88
N THR A 2 5.76 -57.70 39.77
CA THR A 2 5.87 -56.31 40.26
C THR A 2 6.13 -55.15 39.26
N ARG A 3 5.05 -54.41 38.97
CA ARG A 3 5.05 -53.05 38.32
C ARG A 3 5.49 -52.00 39.39
N PRO A 4 6.25 -51.00 39.06
CA PRO A 4 6.40 -49.82 39.91
C PRO A 4 5.35 -48.75 39.60
N LYS A 5 4.91 -48.08 40.67
CA LYS A 5 3.88 -47.07 40.80
C LYS A 5 4.29 -45.77 40.10
N ARG A 6 3.34 -45.15 39.36
CA ARG A 6 3.43 -43.76 38.89
C ARG A 6 3.26 -42.79 40.08
N ALA A 7 4.27 -41.94 40.29
CA ALA A 7 4.16 -40.78 41.15
C ALA A 7 3.47 -39.63 40.39
N LEU A 8 2.35 -39.18 40.91
CA LEU A 8 1.66 -37.94 40.44
C LEU A 8 2.40 -36.75 41.06
N LEU A 9 3.05 -35.97 40.23
CA LEU A 9 3.59 -34.67 40.60
C LEU A 9 2.48 -33.62 40.47
N ASN A 10 1.99 -33.14 41.57
CA ASN A 10 1.02 -32.07 41.69
C ASN A 10 1.76 -30.75 41.52
N ILE A 11 1.74 -30.16 40.32
CA ILE A 11 2.28 -28.81 40.09
C ILE A 11 1.08 -27.85 40.20
N GLY A 12 1.05 -27.11 41.29
CA GLY A 12 0.10 -26.05 41.53
C GLY A 12 0.16 -24.97 40.49
N MET A 13 -0.90 -24.83 39.71
CA MET A 13 -1.07 -23.68 38.82
C MET A 13 -1.27 -22.42 39.64
N ARG A 14 -0.23 -21.62 39.78
CA ARG A 14 -0.38 -20.24 40.26
C ARG A 14 -1.19 -19.46 39.21
N LYS A 15 -2.37 -19.01 39.64
CA LYS A 15 -3.16 -18.00 38.92
C LYS A 15 -2.37 -16.71 38.84
N PHE A 16 -1.66 -16.49 37.75
CA PHE A 16 -1.05 -15.21 37.47
C PHE A 16 -1.48 -14.74 36.06
N CYS A 17 -2.02 -13.53 36.03
CA CYS A 17 -2.00 -12.62 34.92
C CYS A 17 -3.03 -12.76 33.79
N LEU A 18 -4.31 -12.90 34.10
CA LEU A 18 -5.34 -12.56 33.08
C LEU A 18 -5.80 -11.08 33.13
N LYS A 19 -5.53 -10.37 34.24
CA LYS A 19 -5.96 -8.96 34.36
C LYS A 19 -5.07 -7.96 33.62
N GLY A 20 -3.80 -8.27 33.40
CA GLY A 20 -2.87 -7.37 32.71
C GLY A 20 -3.03 -7.31 31.20
N ILE A 21 -3.41 -8.43 30.59
CA ILE A 21 -3.57 -8.51 29.12
C ILE A 21 -4.86 -7.79 28.66
N PHE A 22 -5.90 -7.79 29.47
CA PHE A 22 -7.15 -7.06 29.16
C PHE A 22 -6.98 -5.53 29.26
N LEU A 23 -6.16 -5.03 30.18
CA LEU A 23 -5.92 -3.58 30.31
C LEU A 23 -5.04 -3.03 29.18
N ILE A 24 -4.08 -3.80 28.65
CA ILE A 24 -3.21 -3.37 27.54
C ILE A 24 -3.98 -3.36 26.21
N ALA A 25 -4.88 -4.34 26.00
CA ALA A 25 -5.74 -4.34 24.82
C ALA A 25 -6.74 -3.18 24.82
N ALA A 26 -7.30 -2.81 25.97
CA ALA A 26 -8.21 -1.67 26.11
C ALA A 26 -7.48 -0.31 25.91
N ALA A 27 -6.23 -0.19 26.39
CA ALA A 27 -5.44 1.05 26.20
C ALA A 27 -4.97 1.24 24.75
N ALA A 28 -4.67 0.15 24.02
CA ALA A 28 -4.31 0.21 22.61
C ALA A 28 -5.51 0.54 21.71
N THR A 29 -6.70 0.07 22.05
CA THR A 29 -7.93 0.42 21.33
C THR A 29 -8.32 1.89 21.56
N LEU A 30 -8.14 2.42 22.76
CA LEU A 30 -8.39 3.84 23.06
C LEU A 30 -7.45 4.81 22.34
N SER A 31 -6.17 4.44 22.11
CA SER A 31 -5.24 5.31 21.39
C SER A 31 -5.43 5.28 19.87
N ALA A 32 -5.88 4.16 19.31
CA ALA A 32 -6.19 4.04 17.88
C ALA A 32 -7.54 4.71 17.53
N SER A 33 -8.53 4.61 18.41
CA SER A 33 -9.83 5.27 18.25
C SER A 33 -9.76 6.79 18.40
N ALA A 34 -8.80 7.31 19.18
CA ALA A 34 -8.65 8.75 19.38
C ALA A 34 -8.15 9.49 18.13
N LEU A 35 -7.47 8.81 17.19
CA LEU A 35 -6.97 9.39 15.92
C LEU A 35 -7.99 9.30 14.77
N CYS A 36 -9.00 8.43 14.89
CA CYS A 36 -10.08 8.25 13.92
C CYS A 36 -11.47 8.28 14.58
N ALA A 37 -11.58 8.83 15.82
CA ALA A 37 -12.80 8.79 16.57
C ALA A 37 -13.91 9.55 15.87
N ASN A 38 -14.88 8.81 15.35
CA ASN A 38 -16.21 9.31 15.10
C ASN A 38 -16.85 9.64 16.47
N PRO A 39 -17.38 10.86 16.69
CA PRO A 39 -18.10 11.19 17.93
C PRO A 39 -19.32 10.31 18.21
N ALA A 40 -19.70 9.45 17.29
CA ALA A 40 -20.77 8.48 17.40
C ALA A 40 -20.25 7.02 17.42
N ASP A 41 -19.10 6.76 18.06
CA ASP A 41 -18.61 5.39 18.26
C ASP A 41 -19.70 4.59 19.03
N ASP A 42 -20.35 3.67 18.32
CA ASP A 42 -21.46 2.87 18.83
C ASP A 42 -21.01 1.56 19.51
N GLY A 43 -19.71 1.43 19.79
CA GLY A 43 -19.15 0.31 20.54
C GLY A 43 -19.21 -1.04 19.83
N ARG A 44 -19.22 -1.07 18.49
CA ARG A 44 -19.23 -2.33 17.74
C ARG A 44 -17.96 -3.14 17.97
N SER A 45 -18.17 -4.42 18.27
CA SER A 45 -17.09 -5.35 18.56
C SER A 45 -16.25 -5.67 17.31
N PRO A 46 -14.93 -5.94 17.47
CA PRO A 46 -14.10 -6.38 16.36
C PRO A 46 -14.58 -7.69 15.76
N HIS A 47 -14.65 -7.77 14.44
CA HIS A 47 -15.02 -9.00 13.73
C HIS A 47 -13.85 -9.98 13.71
N ARG A 48 -14.13 -11.26 13.97
CA ARG A 48 -13.17 -12.36 13.82
C ARG A 48 -13.44 -13.12 12.54
N LEU A 49 -12.40 -13.31 11.72
CA LEU A 49 -12.40 -14.22 10.60
C LEU A 49 -11.28 -15.24 10.83
N GLY A 50 -11.66 -16.45 11.24
CA GLY A 50 -10.71 -17.47 11.66
C GLY A 50 -9.91 -17.06 12.90
N ASN A 51 -8.60 -17.31 12.91
CA ASN A 51 -7.71 -16.94 14.02
C ASN A 51 -7.18 -15.49 13.94
N GLN A 52 -7.62 -14.69 12.98
CA GLN A 52 -7.19 -13.30 12.82
C GLN A 52 -8.28 -12.37 13.37
N ILE A 53 -7.87 -11.42 14.21
CA ILE A 53 -8.73 -10.33 14.67
C ILE A 53 -8.67 -9.24 13.62
N TYR A 54 -9.76 -9.04 12.90
CA TYR A 54 -9.91 -7.89 12.03
C TYR A 54 -10.58 -6.78 12.84
N VAL A 55 -9.86 -5.68 13.02
CA VAL A 55 -10.49 -4.46 13.49
C VAL A 55 -11.22 -3.87 12.30
N SER A 56 -12.55 -3.99 12.28
CA SER A 56 -13.38 -3.25 11.34
C SER A 56 -13.38 -1.80 11.82
N TYR A 57 -12.57 -0.97 11.20
CA TYR A 57 -12.77 0.47 11.34
C TYR A 57 -13.95 0.82 10.42
N ASP A 58 -15.00 1.35 10.98
CA ASP A 58 -16.05 1.97 10.20
C ASP A 58 -15.41 3.05 9.29
N THR A 59 -15.98 3.20 8.11
CA THR A 59 -15.56 4.30 7.22
C THR A 59 -15.70 5.62 7.98
N PRO A 60 -14.65 6.47 8.02
CA PRO A 60 -14.72 7.74 8.71
C PRO A 60 -15.94 8.56 8.27
N TRP A 61 -16.58 9.23 9.20
CA TRP A 61 -17.84 9.97 8.99
C TRP A 61 -17.78 11.02 7.87
N ASN A 62 -16.56 11.50 7.52
CA ASN A 62 -16.30 12.47 6.47
C ASN A 62 -15.86 11.83 5.13
N VAL A 63 -15.99 10.50 4.99
CA VAL A 63 -15.59 9.74 3.80
C VAL A 63 -16.78 9.02 3.20
N SER A 64 -16.89 9.05 1.88
CA SER A 64 -17.76 8.20 1.08
C SER A 64 -16.97 7.13 0.35
N VAL A 65 -17.59 5.98 0.10
CA VAL A 65 -16.94 4.84 -0.58
C VAL A 65 -17.80 4.38 -1.75
N LYS A 66 -17.15 4.19 -2.92
CA LYS A 66 -17.74 3.53 -4.09
C LYS A 66 -16.91 2.27 -4.38
N GLN A 67 -17.49 1.10 -4.15
CA GLN A 67 -16.80 -0.18 -4.27
C GLN A 67 -16.97 -0.81 -5.65
N GLY A 68 -15.99 -1.65 -6.04
CA GLY A 68 -16.09 -2.54 -7.19
C GLY A 68 -16.13 -1.82 -8.54
N VAL A 69 -15.47 -0.68 -8.68
CA VAL A 69 -15.45 0.08 -9.94
C VAL A 69 -14.60 -0.65 -10.97
N ARG A 70 -15.21 -1.03 -12.08
CA ARG A 70 -14.56 -1.61 -13.26
C ARG A 70 -13.87 -0.50 -14.05
N PHE A 71 -12.62 -0.20 -13.72
CA PHE A 71 -11.82 0.85 -14.35
C PHE A 71 -11.24 0.45 -15.72
N TYR A 72 -11.23 -0.84 -16.01
CA TYR A 72 -10.74 -1.42 -17.26
C TYR A 72 -11.75 -2.47 -17.77
N PRO A 73 -12.85 -2.04 -18.42
CA PRO A 73 -13.94 -2.93 -18.86
C PRO A 73 -13.49 -4.06 -19.79
N GLU A 74 -12.46 -3.81 -20.63
CA GLU A 74 -11.90 -4.75 -21.59
C GLU A 74 -10.94 -5.77 -20.94
N CYS A 75 -10.63 -5.62 -19.64
CA CYS A 75 -9.77 -6.55 -18.93
C CYS A 75 -10.37 -7.96 -18.94
N PRO A 76 -9.59 -9.01 -19.35
CA PRO A 76 -10.08 -10.37 -19.39
C PRO A 76 -10.35 -10.96 -17.99
N ASP A 77 -9.88 -10.30 -16.94
CA ASP A 77 -10.14 -10.69 -15.55
C ASP A 77 -11.20 -9.77 -14.94
N PRO A 78 -12.40 -10.30 -14.62
CA PRO A 78 -13.48 -9.51 -14.03
C PRO A 78 -13.18 -9.03 -12.59
N GLU A 79 -12.18 -9.64 -11.95
CA GLU A 79 -11.76 -9.24 -10.59
C GLU A 79 -10.86 -7.99 -10.59
N VAL A 80 -10.40 -7.54 -11.75
CA VAL A 80 -9.64 -6.27 -11.87
C VAL A 80 -10.59 -5.10 -11.74
N LYS A 81 -10.57 -4.48 -10.56
CA LYS A 81 -11.44 -3.39 -10.14
C LYS A 81 -10.75 -2.52 -9.10
N LEU A 82 -11.35 -1.41 -8.74
CA LEU A 82 -10.89 -0.57 -7.65
C LEU A 82 -12.03 -0.19 -6.71
N ASP A 83 -11.68 0.12 -5.47
CA ASP A 83 -12.55 0.80 -4.53
C ASP A 83 -12.11 2.27 -4.42
N LEU A 84 -13.08 3.18 -4.52
CA LEU A 84 -12.84 4.61 -4.44
C LEU A 84 -13.32 5.15 -3.10
N TYR A 85 -12.44 5.84 -2.39
CA TYR A 85 -12.69 6.53 -1.13
C TYR A 85 -12.51 8.03 -1.36
N TYR A 86 -13.48 8.83 -0.99
CA TYR A 86 -13.42 10.27 -1.25
C TYR A 86 -14.12 11.08 -0.16
N PRO A 87 -13.64 12.33 0.08
CA PRO A 87 -14.24 13.21 1.05
C PRO A 87 -15.70 13.51 0.70
N ASN A 88 -16.60 13.42 1.69
CA ASN A 88 -17.99 13.81 1.55
C ASN A 88 -18.22 15.29 1.97
N GLU A 89 -19.48 15.70 2.08
CA GLU A 89 -19.86 17.06 2.45
C GLU A 89 -19.43 17.49 3.86
N LYS A 90 -19.06 16.54 4.72
CA LYS A 90 -18.61 16.80 6.09
C LYS A 90 -17.10 17.05 6.15
N CYS A 91 -16.36 16.81 5.07
CA CYS A 91 -14.94 17.08 5.00
C CYS A 91 -14.71 18.61 4.94
N LYS A 92 -13.82 19.11 5.82
CA LYS A 92 -13.50 20.55 5.90
C LYS A 92 -12.29 20.96 5.05
N GLU A 93 -11.59 20.01 4.45
CA GLU A 93 -10.46 20.29 3.58
C GLU A 93 -10.91 21.03 2.31
N PRO A 94 -10.10 21.94 1.77
CA PRO A 94 -10.46 22.71 0.57
C PRO A 94 -10.43 21.84 -0.70
N LYS A 95 -11.39 22.06 -1.58
CA LYS A 95 -11.42 21.49 -2.94
C LYS A 95 -10.62 22.37 -3.92
N PRO A 96 -10.13 21.79 -5.04
CA PRO A 96 -10.15 20.36 -5.37
C PRO A 96 -9.17 19.56 -4.52
N TYR A 97 -9.50 18.31 -4.19
CA TYR A 97 -8.66 17.44 -3.37
C TYR A 97 -7.53 16.82 -4.20
N PRO A 98 -6.29 16.68 -3.69
CA PRO A 98 -5.32 15.82 -4.34
C PRO A 98 -5.80 14.38 -4.40
N CYS A 99 -5.27 13.60 -5.36
CA CYS A 99 -5.63 12.20 -5.54
C CYS A 99 -4.49 11.28 -5.09
N ILE A 100 -4.84 10.07 -4.63
CA ILE A 100 -3.86 9.03 -4.31
C ILE A 100 -4.30 7.70 -4.92
N LEU A 101 -3.39 7.03 -5.63
CA LEU A 101 -3.54 5.64 -6.03
C LEU A 101 -2.85 4.74 -4.99
N VAL A 102 -3.59 3.78 -4.45
CA VAL A 102 -3.09 2.79 -3.49
C VAL A 102 -2.97 1.44 -4.18
N VAL A 103 -1.78 0.84 -4.12
CA VAL A 103 -1.44 -0.40 -4.83
C VAL A 103 -1.08 -1.48 -3.82
N HIS A 104 -1.84 -2.58 -3.78
CA HIS A 104 -1.62 -3.66 -2.82
C HIS A 104 -0.35 -4.47 -3.12
N GLY A 105 0.25 -5.04 -2.06
CA GLY A 105 1.29 -6.06 -2.16
C GLY A 105 0.73 -7.48 -2.16
N GLY A 106 1.63 -8.46 -2.25
CA GLY A 106 1.27 -9.88 -2.23
C GLY A 106 2.04 -10.70 -3.27
N GLY A 107 3.32 -10.36 -3.54
CA GLY A 107 4.18 -11.08 -4.46
C GLY A 107 3.64 -11.15 -5.89
N TRP A 108 2.84 -10.16 -6.29
CA TRP A 108 2.12 -10.10 -7.57
C TRP A 108 1.17 -11.29 -7.83
N SER A 109 0.94 -12.15 -6.84
CA SER A 109 0.17 -13.39 -6.95
C SER A 109 -1.04 -13.47 -6.02
N MET A 110 -1.20 -12.49 -5.12
CA MET A 110 -2.33 -12.42 -4.19
C MET A 110 -2.62 -10.97 -3.77
N GLY A 111 -3.84 -10.75 -3.32
CA GLY A 111 -4.33 -9.46 -2.87
C GLY A 111 -5.47 -8.95 -3.74
N ASN A 112 -6.07 -7.87 -3.30
CA ASN A 112 -7.12 -7.16 -4.02
C ASN A 112 -7.24 -5.73 -3.51
N GLU A 113 -8.19 -4.96 -4.04
CA GLU A 113 -8.47 -3.57 -3.71
C GLU A 113 -8.78 -3.32 -2.23
N LYS A 114 -9.28 -4.35 -1.51
CA LYS A 114 -9.65 -4.23 -0.08
C LYS A 114 -8.47 -4.32 0.86
N LYS A 115 -7.32 -4.86 0.39
CA LYS A 115 -6.16 -5.12 1.26
C LYS A 115 -5.62 -3.85 1.93
N PHE A 116 -5.70 -2.72 1.27
CA PHE A 116 -5.33 -1.41 1.79
C PHE A 116 -6.52 -0.47 2.01
N GLY A 117 -7.74 -1.00 2.07
CA GLY A 117 -8.95 -0.22 2.24
C GLY A 117 -8.92 0.72 3.46
N LEU A 118 -8.34 0.26 4.57
CA LEU A 118 -8.19 1.10 5.78
C LEU A 118 -7.23 2.26 5.57
N MET A 119 -6.09 2.02 4.89
CA MET A 119 -5.16 3.10 4.55
C MET A 119 -5.80 4.09 3.57
N ALA A 120 -6.54 3.57 2.58
CA ALA A 120 -7.28 4.40 1.62
C ALA A 120 -8.32 5.27 2.33
N SER A 121 -9.08 4.69 3.27
CA SER A 121 -10.06 5.38 4.10
C SER A 121 -9.42 6.46 4.99
N TYR A 122 -8.27 6.13 5.62
CA TYR A 122 -7.50 7.08 6.42
C TYR A 122 -7.02 8.27 5.58
N LEU A 123 -6.47 8.03 4.38
CA LEU A 123 -6.03 9.12 3.49
C LEU A 123 -7.23 9.96 2.99
N ALA A 124 -8.35 9.32 2.67
CA ALA A 124 -9.55 10.04 2.27
C ALA A 124 -10.10 10.94 3.38
N SER A 125 -10.03 10.49 4.66
CA SER A 125 -10.43 11.32 5.80
C SER A 125 -9.56 12.58 5.98
N ARG A 126 -8.36 12.58 5.41
CA ARG A 126 -7.43 13.71 5.36
C ARG A 126 -7.60 14.59 4.13
N GLY A 127 -8.66 14.42 3.34
CA GLY A 127 -8.95 15.27 2.18
C GLY A 127 -8.27 14.82 0.89
N TYR A 128 -8.19 13.53 0.64
CA TYR A 128 -7.73 12.96 -0.63
C TYR A 128 -8.85 12.19 -1.33
N VAL A 129 -8.87 12.23 -2.65
CA VAL A 129 -9.62 11.25 -3.46
C VAL A 129 -8.70 10.05 -3.66
N VAL A 130 -9.09 8.88 -3.17
CA VAL A 130 -8.20 7.71 -3.09
C VAL A 130 -8.79 6.53 -3.84
N ALA A 131 -8.06 6.02 -4.83
CA ALA A 131 -8.38 4.77 -5.51
C ALA A 131 -7.49 3.63 -4.96
N SER A 132 -8.09 2.62 -4.35
CA SER A 132 -7.40 1.38 -3.98
C SER A 132 -7.65 0.35 -5.08
N THR A 133 -6.59 0.01 -5.83
CA THR A 133 -6.72 -0.81 -7.05
C THR A 133 -6.28 -2.24 -6.84
N THR A 134 -6.92 -3.18 -7.57
CA THR A 134 -6.34 -4.49 -7.85
C THR A 134 -5.77 -4.51 -9.27
N TYR A 135 -5.02 -5.54 -9.59
CA TYR A 135 -4.40 -5.79 -10.88
C TYR A 135 -4.40 -7.30 -11.14
N ARG A 136 -4.27 -7.72 -12.39
CA ARG A 136 -4.17 -9.14 -12.77
C ARG A 136 -3.02 -9.82 -12.03
N LEU A 137 -3.25 -11.04 -11.54
CA LEU A 137 -2.34 -11.74 -10.64
C LEU A 137 -1.63 -12.90 -11.34
N ARG A 138 -0.36 -13.07 -11.00
CA ARG A 138 0.44 -14.25 -11.38
C ARG A 138 -0.04 -15.51 -10.62
N PRO A 139 0.20 -16.71 -11.10
CA PRO A 139 0.86 -17.03 -12.38
C PRO A 139 -0.06 -16.99 -13.60
N LYS A 140 -1.36 -16.72 -13.42
CA LYS A 140 -2.34 -16.69 -14.52
C LYS A 140 -2.00 -15.61 -15.55
N TYR A 141 -1.46 -14.49 -15.08
CA TYR A 141 -1.08 -13.33 -15.88
C TYR A 141 0.40 -12.99 -15.71
N SER A 142 0.94 -12.18 -16.59
CA SER A 142 2.36 -11.79 -16.58
C SER A 142 2.64 -10.62 -15.63
N MET A 143 3.92 -10.34 -15.40
CA MET A 143 4.36 -9.13 -14.68
C MET A 143 4.03 -7.85 -15.44
N GLU A 144 4.08 -7.92 -16.76
CA GLU A 144 3.67 -6.82 -17.65
C GLU A 144 2.18 -6.50 -17.47
N ASP A 145 1.34 -7.53 -17.36
CA ASP A 145 -0.09 -7.35 -17.10
C ASP A 145 -0.34 -6.66 -15.75
N CYS A 146 0.42 -7.02 -14.70
CA CYS A 146 0.33 -6.35 -13.41
C CYS A 146 0.64 -4.86 -13.53
N ALA A 147 1.75 -4.52 -14.22
CA ALA A 147 2.17 -3.13 -14.42
C ALA A 147 1.18 -2.35 -15.31
N TYR A 148 0.69 -2.99 -16.36
CA TYR A 148 -0.29 -2.42 -17.28
C TYR A 148 -1.59 -2.02 -16.56
N ASP A 149 -2.13 -2.93 -15.75
CA ASP A 149 -3.38 -2.69 -15.03
C ASP A 149 -3.25 -1.54 -14.01
N VAL A 150 -2.10 -1.46 -13.32
CA VAL A 150 -1.85 -0.36 -12.39
C VAL A 150 -1.72 0.97 -13.12
N LYS A 151 -1.11 1.01 -14.30
CA LYS A 151 -1.11 2.21 -15.15
C LYS A 151 -2.51 2.55 -15.68
N LYS A 152 -3.32 1.57 -16.06
CA LYS A 152 -4.74 1.78 -16.42
C LYS A 152 -5.55 2.34 -15.25
N SER A 153 -5.28 1.90 -14.02
CA SER A 153 -5.97 2.47 -12.84
C SER A 153 -5.54 3.91 -12.55
N LEU A 154 -4.27 4.28 -12.80
CA LEU A 154 -3.81 5.68 -12.73
C LEU A 154 -4.50 6.54 -13.80
N PHE A 155 -4.58 6.05 -15.03
CA PHE A 155 -5.30 6.74 -16.10
C PHE A 155 -6.76 6.98 -15.74
N TRP A 156 -7.44 5.94 -15.25
CA TRP A 156 -8.84 6.05 -14.83
C TRP A 156 -9.01 7.08 -13.70
N LEU A 157 -8.15 7.03 -12.67
CA LEU A 157 -8.20 7.97 -11.55
C LEU A 157 -8.06 9.41 -12.05
N LYS A 158 -7.08 9.69 -12.90
CA LYS A 158 -6.90 11.04 -13.47
C LYS A 158 -8.09 11.47 -14.31
N LYS A 159 -8.64 10.59 -15.16
CA LYS A 159 -9.77 10.88 -16.03
C LYS A 159 -11.04 11.23 -15.24
N HIS A 160 -11.26 10.55 -14.11
CA HIS A 160 -12.49 10.66 -13.33
C HIS A 160 -12.34 11.45 -12.03
N ALA A 161 -11.15 11.95 -11.70
CA ALA A 161 -10.87 12.64 -10.44
C ALA A 161 -11.88 13.76 -10.12
N ALA A 162 -12.19 14.59 -11.11
CA ALA A 162 -13.06 15.75 -10.94
C ALA A 162 -14.49 15.37 -10.54
N GLU A 163 -15.00 14.19 -10.95
CA GLU A 163 -16.33 13.69 -10.57
C GLU A 163 -16.47 13.50 -9.05
N PHE A 164 -15.35 13.30 -8.36
CA PHE A 164 -15.26 13.08 -6.92
C PHE A 164 -14.63 14.27 -6.17
N GLY A 165 -14.51 15.42 -6.87
CA GLY A 165 -13.91 16.63 -6.32
C GLY A 165 -12.37 16.60 -6.26
N GLY A 166 -11.74 15.69 -7.00
CA GLY A 166 -10.28 15.52 -7.09
C GLY A 166 -9.62 16.39 -8.15
N ASP A 167 -8.32 16.61 -8.00
CA ASP A 167 -7.45 17.30 -8.93
C ASP A 167 -6.54 16.30 -9.68
N PRO A 168 -6.75 16.06 -10.97
CA PRO A 168 -5.95 15.12 -11.75
C PRO A 168 -4.48 15.54 -11.92
N LYS A 169 -4.14 16.79 -11.62
CA LYS A 169 -2.76 17.32 -11.68
C LYS A 169 -1.97 17.13 -10.39
N ARG A 170 -2.62 16.73 -9.30
CA ARG A 170 -2.00 16.49 -7.99
C ARG A 170 -2.24 15.05 -7.55
N VAL A 171 -1.49 14.13 -8.15
CA VAL A 171 -1.66 12.69 -7.93
C VAL A 171 -0.43 12.11 -7.23
N GLY A 172 -0.66 11.44 -6.10
CA GLY A 172 0.32 10.62 -5.42
C GLY A 172 0.04 9.12 -5.60
N VAL A 173 1.05 8.29 -5.33
CA VAL A 173 0.91 6.84 -5.35
C VAL A 173 1.60 6.22 -4.14
N VAL A 174 0.98 5.18 -3.55
CA VAL A 174 1.50 4.45 -2.40
C VAL A 174 1.22 2.96 -2.53
N GLY A 175 2.16 2.13 -2.10
CA GLY A 175 1.98 0.69 -2.10
C GLY A 175 3.11 -0.03 -1.39
N GLY A 176 2.89 -1.30 -0.99
CA GLY A 176 3.86 -2.07 -0.23
C GLY A 176 4.31 -3.34 -0.95
N SER A 177 5.60 -3.73 -0.80
CA SER A 177 6.14 -4.97 -1.38
C SER A 177 6.00 -4.98 -2.92
N ALA A 178 5.35 -5.96 -3.51
CA ALA A 178 4.98 -5.97 -4.93
C ALA A 178 4.23 -4.70 -5.35
N GLY A 179 3.34 -4.16 -4.50
CA GLY A 179 2.72 -2.85 -4.72
C GLY A 179 3.71 -1.70 -4.59
N GLY A 180 4.73 -1.84 -3.74
CA GLY A 180 5.85 -0.90 -3.63
C GLY A 180 6.69 -0.85 -4.91
N HIS A 181 6.95 -2.02 -5.52
CA HIS A 181 7.55 -2.12 -6.86
C HIS A 181 6.74 -1.34 -7.90
N LEU A 182 5.43 -1.64 -8.01
CA LEU A 182 4.55 -0.97 -8.99
C LEU A 182 4.40 0.53 -8.72
N THR A 183 4.40 0.95 -7.44
CA THR A 183 4.45 2.36 -7.02
C THR A 183 5.74 3.05 -7.48
N ALA A 184 6.90 2.42 -7.24
CA ALA A 184 8.17 2.95 -7.69
C ALA A 184 8.26 3.01 -9.21
N LEU A 185 7.73 2.00 -9.92
CA LEU A 185 7.68 1.99 -11.38
C LEU A 185 6.84 3.16 -11.93
N LEU A 186 5.67 3.45 -11.35
CA LEU A 186 4.87 4.62 -11.72
C LEU A 186 5.64 5.93 -11.55
N ALA A 187 6.40 6.06 -10.45
CA ALA A 187 7.13 7.28 -10.13
C ALA A 187 8.24 7.65 -11.12
N VAL A 188 8.83 6.64 -11.78
CA VAL A 188 10.02 6.83 -12.62
C VAL A 188 9.75 6.64 -14.12
N SER A 189 8.67 5.94 -14.48
CA SER A 189 8.42 5.52 -15.88
C SER A 189 7.42 6.40 -16.63
N ALA A 190 7.24 7.65 -16.19
CA ALA A 190 6.44 8.61 -16.93
C ALA A 190 7.02 8.84 -18.35
N ASN A 191 6.14 8.89 -19.34
CA ASN A 191 6.48 9.03 -20.75
C ASN A 191 7.32 7.89 -21.37
N ALA A 192 7.49 6.76 -20.68
CA ALA A 192 8.13 5.60 -21.25
C ALA A 192 7.33 5.07 -22.46
N PRO A 193 7.98 4.84 -23.64
CA PRO A 193 7.28 4.47 -24.86
C PRO A 193 6.36 3.25 -24.71
N LYS A 194 6.78 2.28 -23.92
CA LYS A 194 6.06 1.03 -23.63
C LYS A 194 4.63 1.26 -23.09
N TRP A 195 4.40 2.37 -22.38
CA TRP A 195 3.13 2.64 -21.70
C TRP A 195 2.30 3.76 -22.32
N ARG A 196 2.82 4.37 -23.39
CA ARG A 196 2.22 5.59 -24.00
C ARG A 196 0.79 5.37 -24.47
N GLU A 197 0.50 4.19 -25.00
CA GLU A 197 -0.83 3.84 -25.52
C GLU A 197 -1.94 3.81 -24.46
N ILE A 198 -1.58 3.69 -23.18
CA ILE A 198 -2.54 3.68 -22.07
C ILE A 198 -3.14 5.06 -21.85
N PHE A 199 -2.32 6.10 -22.05
CA PHE A 199 -2.66 7.49 -21.71
C PHE A 199 -3.10 8.24 -22.96
N THR A 200 -4.40 8.40 -23.09
CA THR A 200 -5.09 9.08 -24.20
C THR A 200 -5.76 10.36 -23.71
N ASP A 201 -6.48 11.04 -24.58
CA ASP A 201 -7.33 12.21 -24.25
C ASP A 201 -6.55 13.38 -23.61
N GLY A 202 -5.24 13.48 -23.87
CA GLY A 202 -4.37 14.52 -23.29
C GLY A 202 -4.02 14.27 -21.81
N ILE A 203 -4.36 13.11 -21.26
CA ILE A 203 -3.99 12.72 -19.90
C ILE A 203 -2.56 12.20 -19.91
N ASP A 204 -1.70 12.81 -19.08
CA ASP A 204 -0.31 12.35 -18.89
C ASP A 204 -0.23 11.23 -17.84
N ASP A 205 0.88 10.49 -17.83
CA ASP A 205 1.16 9.40 -16.90
C ASP A 205 2.06 9.82 -15.71
N THR A 206 2.24 11.12 -15.49
CA THR A 206 3.05 11.62 -14.38
C THR A 206 2.34 11.49 -13.04
N VAL A 207 3.09 11.24 -11.99
CA VAL A 207 2.64 11.39 -10.60
C VAL A 207 3.53 12.44 -9.92
N GLN A 208 3.00 13.12 -8.92
CA GLN A 208 3.67 14.24 -8.27
C GLN A 208 4.29 13.86 -6.92
N ALA A 209 4.01 12.63 -6.44
CA ALA A 209 4.57 12.09 -5.20
C ALA A 209 4.45 10.56 -5.20
N ALA A 210 5.44 9.86 -4.65
CA ALA A 210 5.40 8.40 -4.51
C ALA A 210 5.88 7.96 -3.12
N VAL A 211 5.16 6.99 -2.51
CA VAL A 211 5.53 6.38 -1.24
C VAL A 211 5.57 4.86 -1.37
N PRO A 212 6.62 4.29 -1.98
CA PRO A 212 6.81 2.84 -1.97
C PRO A 212 7.27 2.36 -0.58
N MET A 213 6.63 1.31 -0.07
CA MET A 213 6.95 0.67 1.20
C MET A 213 7.63 -0.68 0.92
N ALA A 214 8.87 -0.86 1.38
CA ALA A 214 9.73 -2.01 1.09
C ALA A 214 9.67 -2.42 -0.40
N PRO A 215 10.01 -1.53 -1.33
CA PRO A 215 9.88 -1.78 -2.76
C PRO A 215 10.96 -2.73 -3.27
N ILE A 216 10.61 -3.55 -4.27
CA ILE A 216 11.56 -4.20 -5.15
C ILE A 216 11.87 -3.21 -6.29
N THR A 217 13.11 -2.82 -6.46
CA THR A 217 13.53 -1.79 -7.42
C THR A 217 14.33 -2.32 -8.59
N ASN A 218 14.92 -3.52 -8.39
CA ASN A 218 15.61 -4.27 -9.43
C ASN A 218 15.10 -5.71 -9.46
N LEU A 219 14.36 -6.08 -10.48
CA LEU A 219 13.76 -7.41 -10.59
C LEU A 219 14.77 -8.53 -10.88
N ASP A 220 15.97 -8.21 -11.36
CA ASP A 220 17.03 -9.21 -11.54
C ASP A 220 17.43 -9.85 -10.20
N THR A 221 17.35 -9.12 -9.11
CA THR A 221 17.59 -9.61 -7.74
C THR A 221 16.61 -10.70 -7.34
N PHE A 222 15.44 -10.73 -7.95
CA PHE A 222 14.34 -11.66 -7.66
C PHE A 222 14.07 -12.66 -8.79
N SER A 223 15.00 -12.84 -9.72
CA SER A 223 14.86 -13.76 -10.86
C SER A 223 14.57 -15.22 -10.42
N SER A 224 15.13 -15.65 -9.29
CA SER A 224 14.86 -16.98 -8.70
C SER A 224 13.40 -17.21 -8.30
N TRP A 225 12.58 -16.19 -8.27
CA TRP A 225 11.14 -16.31 -7.97
C TRP A 225 10.30 -16.71 -9.19
N GLY A 226 10.93 -17.02 -10.32
CA GLY A 226 10.22 -17.41 -11.55
C GLY A 226 9.27 -16.34 -12.06
N LEU A 227 9.68 -15.07 -11.97
CA LEU A 227 8.83 -13.92 -12.34
C LEU A 227 8.56 -13.84 -13.83
N PHE A 228 9.45 -14.39 -14.66
CA PHE A 228 9.40 -14.32 -16.13
C PHE A 228 9.54 -15.71 -16.75
N PRO A 229 8.56 -16.63 -16.57
CA PRO A 229 8.63 -17.96 -17.13
C PRO A 229 8.61 -17.89 -18.67
N GLY A 230 9.66 -18.41 -19.27
CA GLY A 230 9.84 -18.48 -20.73
C GLY A 230 10.25 -17.13 -21.38
N GLY A 231 11.20 -17.19 -22.28
CA GLY A 231 11.71 -16.03 -23.01
C GLY A 231 12.93 -15.37 -22.39
N ASN A 232 13.29 -14.17 -22.85
CA ASN A 232 14.44 -13.42 -22.36
C ASN A 232 14.12 -12.74 -21.02
N GLU A 233 14.27 -13.51 -19.93
CA GLU A 233 13.96 -13.06 -18.56
C GLU A 233 14.70 -11.77 -18.19
N ARG A 234 15.96 -11.65 -18.63
CA ARG A 234 16.80 -10.51 -18.26
C ARG A 234 16.34 -9.20 -18.88
N ASP A 235 15.92 -9.21 -20.14
CA ASP A 235 15.43 -7.98 -20.79
C ASP A 235 14.07 -7.58 -20.21
N ARG A 236 13.20 -8.54 -19.95
CA ARG A 236 11.89 -8.31 -19.35
C ARG A 236 12.02 -7.81 -17.90
N SER A 237 12.93 -8.38 -17.11
CA SER A 237 13.17 -7.91 -15.75
C SER A 237 13.67 -6.48 -15.74
N LYS A 238 14.59 -6.13 -16.68
CA LYS A 238 15.11 -4.78 -16.83
C LYS A 238 14.01 -3.77 -17.21
N GLU A 239 13.15 -4.12 -18.17
CA GLU A 239 12.04 -3.26 -18.60
C GLU A 239 11.01 -2.97 -17.50
N LEU A 240 10.88 -3.85 -16.53
CA LEU A 240 9.94 -3.70 -15.42
C LEU A 240 10.61 -3.26 -14.11
N SER A 241 11.94 -3.14 -14.09
CA SER A 241 12.67 -2.63 -12.93
C SER A 241 12.57 -1.11 -12.85
N PRO A 242 12.10 -0.53 -11.73
CA PRO A 242 12.12 0.92 -11.51
C PRO A 242 13.48 1.56 -11.76
N MET A 243 14.56 0.89 -11.36
CA MET A 243 15.94 1.35 -11.55
C MET A 243 16.28 1.75 -12.99
N THR A 244 15.61 1.14 -13.98
CA THR A 244 15.85 1.39 -15.41
C THR A 244 15.44 2.78 -15.86
N TYR A 245 14.45 3.38 -15.18
CA TYR A 245 13.80 4.61 -15.62
C TYR A 245 14.15 5.83 -14.78
N VAL A 246 14.99 5.67 -13.74
CA VAL A 246 15.36 6.82 -12.89
C VAL A 246 16.03 7.91 -13.71
N SER A 247 15.53 9.12 -13.57
CA SER A 247 16.01 10.31 -14.29
C SER A 247 15.74 11.57 -13.46
N GLU A 248 16.20 12.72 -13.94
CA GLU A 248 15.89 14.02 -13.34
C GLU A 248 14.39 14.35 -13.29
N LYS A 249 13.58 13.66 -14.13
CA LYS A 249 12.12 13.82 -14.22
C LYS A 249 11.36 12.87 -13.31
N SER A 250 12.07 12.00 -12.58
CA SER A 250 11.43 11.08 -11.63
C SER A 250 10.66 11.84 -10.56
N ALA A 251 9.47 11.35 -10.22
CA ALA A 251 8.63 11.97 -9.19
C ALA A 251 9.32 11.97 -7.82
N PRO A 252 9.13 13.00 -6.98
CA PRO A 252 9.59 12.97 -5.60
C PRO A 252 9.13 11.72 -4.87
N MET A 253 10.05 11.05 -4.17
CA MET A 253 9.82 9.75 -3.55
C MET A 253 10.19 9.77 -2.05
N LEU A 254 9.33 9.22 -1.21
CA LEU A 254 9.64 8.85 0.16
C LEU A 254 9.52 7.33 0.31
N ILE A 255 10.62 6.65 0.55
CA ILE A 255 10.62 5.21 0.78
C ILE A 255 10.47 4.92 2.27
N LEU A 256 9.58 3.99 2.62
CA LEU A 256 9.44 3.48 3.97
C LEU A 256 9.95 2.04 4.00
N HIS A 257 10.90 1.71 4.89
CA HIS A 257 11.50 0.38 4.95
C HIS A 257 11.81 -0.04 6.38
N SER A 258 11.63 -1.31 6.70
CA SER A 258 12.10 -1.90 7.94
C SER A 258 13.57 -2.34 7.80
N LYS A 259 14.42 -2.00 8.77
CA LYS A 259 15.84 -2.31 8.76
C LYS A 259 16.14 -3.81 8.60
N ASN A 260 15.32 -4.65 9.23
CA ASN A 260 15.49 -6.09 9.29
C ASN A 260 14.44 -6.83 8.44
N ASP A 261 14.01 -6.23 7.33
CA ASP A 261 13.05 -6.86 6.42
C ASP A 261 13.61 -8.20 5.90
N PRO A 262 12.94 -9.34 6.19
CA PRO A 262 13.46 -10.66 5.82
C PRO A 262 13.16 -11.05 4.36
N LEU A 263 12.32 -10.29 3.65
CA LEU A 263 11.88 -10.61 2.29
C LEU A 263 12.48 -9.68 1.24
N VAL A 264 12.50 -8.38 1.52
CA VAL A 264 13.06 -7.37 0.62
C VAL A 264 14.21 -6.67 1.31
N PRO A 265 15.46 -6.89 0.87
CA PRO A 265 16.63 -6.27 1.49
C PRO A 265 16.54 -4.74 1.45
N LEU A 266 16.95 -4.07 2.53
CA LEU A 266 17.02 -2.60 2.60
C LEU A 266 17.86 -1.99 1.48
N SER A 267 18.83 -2.75 0.94
CA SER A 267 19.64 -2.35 -0.21
C SER A 267 18.84 -2.00 -1.45
N GLU A 268 17.67 -2.61 -1.67
CA GLU A 268 16.77 -2.22 -2.77
C GLU A 268 16.40 -0.73 -2.68
N SER A 269 16.02 -0.26 -1.49
CA SER A 269 15.71 1.14 -1.24
C SER A 269 16.93 2.05 -1.31
N GLN A 270 18.06 1.60 -0.80
CA GLN A 270 19.32 2.37 -0.84
C GLN A 270 19.82 2.55 -2.27
N ASN A 271 19.73 1.52 -3.10
CA ASN A 271 20.17 1.55 -4.50
C ASN A 271 19.34 2.54 -5.34
N ILE A 272 18.01 2.51 -5.21
CA ILE A 272 17.19 3.46 -5.96
C ILE A 272 17.36 4.89 -5.46
N LYS A 273 17.57 5.11 -4.15
CA LYS A 273 17.90 6.44 -3.62
C LYS A 273 19.21 6.96 -4.21
N ALA A 274 20.26 6.13 -4.26
CA ALA A 274 21.52 6.50 -4.87
C ALA A 274 21.37 6.84 -6.37
N ALA A 275 20.50 6.11 -7.10
CA ALA A 275 20.18 6.44 -8.48
C ALA A 275 19.47 7.80 -8.60
N TYR A 276 18.53 8.10 -7.71
CA TYR A 276 17.87 9.41 -7.67
C TYR A 276 18.87 10.55 -7.41
N GLU A 277 19.78 10.38 -6.47
CA GLU A 277 20.84 11.36 -6.14
C GLU A 277 21.73 11.61 -7.35
N LYS A 278 22.12 10.57 -8.09
CA LYS A 278 22.92 10.67 -9.32
C LYS A 278 22.26 11.56 -10.38
N TYR A 279 20.94 11.54 -10.47
CA TYR A 279 20.18 12.35 -11.43
C TYR A 279 19.64 13.66 -10.84
N GLY A 280 19.96 14.00 -9.57
CA GLY A 280 19.47 15.20 -8.90
C GLY A 280 17.98 15.19 -8.60
N ALA A 281 17.34 14.03 -8.64
CA ALA A 281 15.94 13.84 -8.28
C ALA A 281 15.78 13.68 -6.76
N LYS A 282 14.58 13.94 -6.22
CA LYS A 282 14.32 13.93 -4.77
C LYS A 282 13.86 12.54 -4.30
N CYS A 283 14.64 11.90 -3.45
CA CYS A 283 14.28 10.64 -2.81
C CYS A 283 14.80 10.59 -1.36
N ASP A 284 13.90 10.36 -0.42
CA ASP A 284 14.22 10.14 0.99
C ASP A 284 13.82 8.73 1.43
N ILE A 285 14.47 8.24 2.49
CA ILE A 285 14.14 6.95 3.11
C ILE A 285 13.92 7.16 4.60
N ILE A 286 12.80 6.66 5.12
CA ILE A 286 12.59 6.43 6.55
C ILE A 286 12.83 4.96 6.82
N VAL A 287 13.86 4.66 7.62
CA VAL A 287 14.18 3.30 8.05
C VAL A 287 13.63 3.10 9.46
N TYR A 288 12.79 2.09 9.62
CA TYR A 288 12.27 1.69 10.92
C TYR A 288 13.17 0.62 11.53
N ASP A 289 13.62 0.83 12.78
CA ASP A 289 14.50 -0.11 13.50
C ASP A 289 13.81 -1.41 13.91
N SER A 290 12.48 -1.40 13.96
CA SER A 290 11.62 -2.54 14.30
C SER A 290 10.57 -2.76 13.24
N GLY A 291 10.00 -3.95 13.22
CA GLY A 291 8.99 -4.37 12.26
C GLY A 291 9.51 -5.43 11.29
N ASP A 292 8.55 -6.10 10.67
CA ASP A 292 8.79 -7.08 9.63
C ASP A 292 8.56 -6.48 8.23
N HIS A 293 8.57 -7.33 7.21
CA HIS A 293 8.29 -6.92 5.83
C HIS A 293 6.95 -6.21 5.64
N ALA A 294 5.94 -6.52 6.46
CA ALA A 294 4.58 -6.00 6.28
C ALA A 294 4.16 -5.05 7.39
N PHE A 295 5.07 -4.20 7.86
CA PHE A 295 4.84 -3.24 8.96
C PHE A 295 3.65 -2.27 8.71
N TRP A 296 3.26 -2.06 7.47
CA TRP A 296 2.12 -1.23 7.07
C TRP A 296 0.76 -1.94 7.15
N ASN A 297 0.73 -3.27 7.30
CA ASN A 297 -0.51 -4.02 7.38
C ASN A 297 -1.09 -3.97 8.79
N LEU A 298 -2.42 -3.91 8.85
CA LEU A 298 -3.13 -4.10 10.11
C LEU A 298 -2.96 -5.56 10.58
N ARG A 299 -2.15 -5.73 11.62
CA ARG A 299 -2.05 -6.96 12.39
C ARG A 299 -2.39 -6.64 13.83
N ALA A 300 -2.86 -7.63 14.60
CA ALA A 300 -3.03 -7.46 16.02
C ALA A 300 -1.75 -6.88 16.63
N TYR A 301 -1.83 -5.63 17.11
CA TYR A 301 -0.72 -4.89 17.71
C TYR A 301 0.50 -4.66 16.78
N ASN A 302 0.35 -3.80 15.79
CA ASN A 302 1.49 -3.30 15.00
C ASN A 302 1.64 -1.77 15.18
N PRO A 303 2.52 -1.31 16.09
CA PRO A 303 2.68 0.13 16.36
C PRO A 303 3.27 0.91 15.18
N LEU A 304 3.95 0.24 14.25
CA LEU A 304 4.52 0.87 13.07
C LEU A 304 3.50 1.17 11.99
N GLN A 305 2.37 0.47 11.98
CA GLN A 305 1.34 0.67 10.97
C GLN A 305 0.88 2.13 10.91
N LEU A 306 0.36 2.66 12.01
CA LEU A 306 -0.12 4.05 12.07
C LEU A 306 1.00 5.05 11.84
N ARG A 307 2.22 4.77 12.36
CA ARG A 307 3.39 5.60 12.12
C ARG A 307 3.71 5.66 10.63
N SER A 308 3.77 4.52 9.94
CA SER A 308 4.07 4.48 8.50
C SER A 308 2.99 5.18 7.66
N TRP A 309 1.72 5.06 8.04
CA TRP A 309 0.63 5.77 7.37
C TRP A 309 0.70 7.28 7.59
N ASN A 310 1.05 7.72 8.80
CA ASN A 310 1.27 9.13 9.11
C ASN A 310 2.47 9.69 8.34
N ASP A 311 3.59 8.96 8.28
CA ASP A 311 4.78 9.39 7.53
C ASP A 311 4.45 9.54 6.04
N ALA A 312 3.72 8.60 5.45
CA ALA A 312 3.22 8.68 4.08
C ALA A 312 2.29 9.88 3.87
N ALA A 313 1.30 10.06 4.75
CA ALA A 313 0.33 11.15 4.65
C ALA A 313 0.98 12.53 4.81
N ASN A 314 1.93 12.68 5.74
CA ASN A 314 2.67 13.92 5.94
C ASN A 314 3.54 14.28 4.72
N PHE A 315 4.11 13.27 4.04
CA PHE A 315 4.83 13.50 2.80
C PHE A 315 3.87 13.97 1.69
N PHE A 316 2.72 13.35 1.55
CA PHE A 316 1.70 13.77 0.58
C PHE A 316 1.17 15.18 0.90
N ASP A 317 0.87 15.50 2.16
CA ASP A 317 0.42 16.83 2.56
C ASP A 317 1.44 17.91 2.15
N LYS A 318 2.72 17.67 2.41
CA LYS A 318 3.84 18.55 2.03
C LYS A 318 3.97 18.74 0.52
N THR A 319 3.67 17.70 -0.27
CA THR A 319 3.97 17.67 -1.71
C THR A 319 2.75 18.05 -2.55
N LEU A 320 1.55 17.61 -2.16
CA LEU A 320 0.34 17.71 -2.97
C LEU A 320 -0.65 18.79 -2.52
N LYS A 321 -0.59 19.25 -1.26
CA LYS A 321 -1.52 20.26 -0.71
C LYS A 321 -0.94 21.69 -0.68
N LYS A 322 -0.08 22.00 -1.60
CA LYS A 322 0.48 23.36 -1.75
C LYS A 322 -0.48 24.26 -2.50
#